data_e2c1f09b4b91b3648aea8cdb78e7c83e
#
_entry.id   e2c1f09b4b91b3648aea8cdb78e7c83e
#
_cell.length_a   1.000
_cell.length_b   1.000
_cell.length_c   1.000
_cell.angle_alpha   90.00
_cell.angle_beta   90.00
_cell.angle_gamma   90.00
#
_symmetry.space_group_name_H-M   'P 1'
#
loop_
_entity.id
_entity.type
_entity.pdbx_description
1 polymer ?
#
loop_
_entity_poly.entity_id
_entity_poly.type
_entity_poly.pdbx_seq_one_letter_code
_entity_poly.pdbx_strand_id
1 'polypeptide(L)'
;IYAILMAGPRLANMVSPVPAFFVNVVCIMLLMILGCHNVIMYNHSTFVLGYLLLFGYDVSGHAYILRLEGLLVGMILCMIIFYKNQKNRPYRRKFSHLFQEFNIHSARSRWYIKLTFIVSSAMLIMSLLGLPRAMWAGIACMSVCLPFTNDCVARSGKRWMFNIVGGLLFLSLIHI
;
A
#
# COMPACT_ATOMS: atom_id res chain seq x y z
N ILE A 1 -8.14 5.34 8.12
CA ILE A 1 -7.48 5.07 6.83
C ILE A 1 -7.17 6.39 6.14
N TYR A 2 -8.14 7.23 5.80
CA TYR A 2 -7.91 8.48 5.05
C TYR A 2 -6.91 9.43 5.76
N ALA A 3 -6.97 9.57 7.09
CA ALA A 3 -5.99 10.36 7.84
C ALA A 3 -4.55 9.88 7.62
N ILE A 4 -4.33 8.57 7.54
CA ILE A 4 -3.01 7.99 7.25
C ILE A 4 -2.60 8.31 5.80
N LEU A 5 -3.52 8.23 4.85
CA LEU A 5 -3.26 8.55 3.45
C LEU A 5 -2.99 10.05 3.23
N MET A 6 -3.61 10.93 4.03
CA MET A 6 -3.38 12.37 3.96
C MET A 6 -2.01 12.78 4.54
N ALA A 7 -1.67 12.29 5.73
CA ALA A 7 -0.49 12.74 6.46
C ALA A 7 0.76 11.88 6.21
N GLY A 8 0.61 10.54 6.13
CA GLY A 8 1.72 9.60 6.09
C GLY A 8 2.69 9.79 4.93
N PRO A 9 2.22 9.83 3.66
CA PRO A 9 3.10 10.03 2.52
C PRO A 9 3.85 11.36 2.56
N ARG A 10 3.19 12.42 3.02
CA ARG A 10 3.81 13.74 3.17
C ARG A 10 4.90 13.74 4.23
N LEU A 11 4.63 13.17 5.41
CA LEU A 11 5.61 13.05 6.48
C LEU A 11 6.82 12.22 6.03
N ALA A 12 6.60 11.13 5.30
CA ALA A 12 7.68 10.30 4.79
C ALA A 12 8.55 11.03 3.75
N ASN A 13 7.96 11.90 2.92
CA ASN A 13 8.71 12.67 1.92
C ASN A 13 9.46 13.89 2.50
N MET A 14 9.06 14.36 3.68
CA MET A 14 9.73 15.50 4.35
C MET A 14 11.00 15.12 5.10
N VAL A 15 11.25 13.83 5.31
CA VAL A 15 12.40 13.34 6.08
C VAL A 15 13.38 12.57 5.22
N SER A 16 14.61 12.38 5.71
CA SER A 16 15.62 11.58 5.01
C SER A 16 15.18 10.11 4.84
N PRO A 17 15.79 9.34 3.91
CA PRO A 17 15.32 7.98 3.58
C PRO A 17 15.20 7.02 4.76
N VAL A 18 16.10 7.11 5.73
CA VAL A 18 16.09 6.20 6.89
C VAL A 18 14.92 6.46 7.84
N PRO A 19 14.66 7.69 8.33
CA PRO A 19 13.43 7.98 9.07
C PRO A 19 12.16 7.73 8.24
N ALA A 20 12.17 8.02 6.93
CA ALA A 20 11.04 7.73 6.04
C ALA A 20 10.66 6.25 6.05
N PHE A 21 11.64 5.35 6.13
CA PHE A 21 11.39 3.91 6.26
C PHE A 21 10.50 3.60 7.48
N PHE A 22 10.82 4.16 8.63
CA PHE A 22 10.01 3.92 9.85
C PHE A 22 8.61 4.51 9.74
N VAL A 23 8.46 5.69 9.14
CA VAL A 23 7.14 6.29 8.86
C VAL A 23 6.34 5.37 7.94
N ASN A 24 6.94 4.87 6.86
CA ASN A 24 6.31 3.95 5.92
C ASN A 24 5.91 2.63 6.60
N VAL A 25 6.77 2.04 7.44
CA VAL A 25 6.46 0.83 8.21
C VAL A 25 5.23 1.05 9.09
N VAL A 26 5.19 2.14 9.86
CA VAL A 26 4.05 2.44 10.75
C VAL A 26 2.77 2.67 9.94
N CYS A 27 2.82 3.50 8.91
CA CYS A 27 1.64 3.83 8.10
C CYS A 27 1.08 2.61 7.36
N ILE A 28 1.93 1.82 6.70
CA ILE A 28 1.50 0.63 5.97
C ILE A 28 0.96 -0.42 6.95
N MET A 29 1.61 -0.63 8.10
CA MET A 29 1.12 -1.55 9.12
C MET A 29 -0.27 -1.15 9.63
N LEU A 30 -0.49 0.13 9.92
CA LEU A 30 -1.80 0.63 10.34
C LEU A 30 -2.85 0.45 9.25
N LEU A 31 -2.51 0.70 7.98
CA LEU A 31 -3.41 0.46 6.85
C LEU A 31 -3.79 -1.02 6.73
N MET A 32 -2.83 -1.93 6.94
CA MET A 32 -3.07 -3.38 6.92
C MET A 32 -4.01 -3.81 8.06
N ILE A 33 -3.78 -3.34 9.28
CA ILE A 33 -4.61 -3.68 10.45
C ILE A 33 -6.03 -3.15 10.26
N LEU A 34 -6.19 -1.90 9.80
CA LEU A 34 -7.49 -1.25 9.68
C LEU A 34 -8.30 -1.71 8.46
N GLY A 35 -7.63 -2.06 7.35
CA GLY A 35 -8.28 -2.31 6.07
C GLY A 35 -8.34 -3.77 5.62
N CYS A 36 -7.43 -4.62 6.11
CA CYS A 36 -7.23 -5.96 5.56
C CYS A 36 -7.71 -7.10 6.47
N HIS A 37 -8.74 -6.84 7.28
CA HIS A 37 -9.27 -7.85 8.21
C HIS A 37 -9.67 -9.16 7.51
N ASN A 38 -10.27 -9.08 6.33
CA ASN A 38 -10.56 -10.26 5.51
C ASN A 38 -9.47 -10.46 4.46
N VAL A 39 -8.61 -11.45 4.68
CA VAL A 39 -7.44 -11.77 3.84
C VAL A 39 -7.87 -12.16 2.42
N ILE A 40 -9.00 -12.83 2.25
CA ILE A 40 -9.51 -13.32 0.97
C ILE A 40 -9.89 -12.17 0.02
N MET A 41 -10.32 -11.02 0.58
CA MET A 41 -10.73 -9.87 -0.23
C MET A 41 -9.56 -9.07 -0.83
N TYR A 42 -8.33 -9.37 -0.48
CA TYR A 42 -7.13 -8.70 -1.01
C TYR A 42 -7.17 -7.16 -0.92
N ASN A 43 -7.84 -6.60 0.08
CA ASN A 43 -8.01 -5.15 0.25
C ASN A 43 -6.69 -4.39 0.43
N HIS A 44 -5.59 -5.09 0.77
CA HIS A 44 -4.25 -4.51 0.83
C HIS A 44 -3.86 -3.84 -0.49
N SER A 45 -4.27 -4.39 -1.63
CA SER A 45 -4.00 -3.82 -2.94
C SER A 45 -4.52 -2.38 -3.06
N THR A 46 -5.71 -2.11 -2.52
CA THR A 46 -6.31 -0.78 -2.60
C THR A 46 -5.65 0.20 -1.63
N PHE A 47 -5.48 -0.19 -0.37
CA PHE A 47 -5.00 0.73 0.67
C PHE A 47 -3.50 1.00 0.56
N VAL A 48 -2.70 -0.05 0.37
CA VAL A 48 -1.24 0.10 0.25
C VAL A 48 -0.88 0.74 -1.09
N LEU A 49 -1.56 0.39 -2.19
CA LEU A 49 -1.36 1.04 -3.48
C LEU A 49 -1.69 2.54 -3.40
N GLY A 50 -2.81 2.90 -2.78
CA GLY A 50 -3.17 4.30 -2.56
C GLY A 50 -2.07 5.07 -1.81
N TYR A 51 -1.52 4.47 -0.74
CA TYR A 51 -0.41 5.04 0.00
C TYR A 51 0.85 5.22 -0.87
N LEU A 52 1.24 4.18 -1.61
CA LEU A 52 2.42 4.20 -2.47
C LEU A 52 2.33 5.23 -3.60
N LEU A 53 1.14 5.38 -4.21
CA LEU A 53 0.89 6.39 -5.23
C LEU A 53 0.99 7.81 -4.64
N LEU A 54 0.42 8.05 -3.47
CA LEU A 54 0.50 9.34 -2.79
C LEU A 54 1.93 9.68 -2.36
N PHE A 55 2.71 8.69 -1.95
CA PHE A 55 4.14 8.83 -1.65
C PHE A 55 4.96 9.15 -2.91
N GLY A 56 4.74 8.41 -4.00
CA GLY A 56 5.54 8.54 -5.22
C GLY A 56 5.23 9.78 -6.05
N TYR A 57 4.02 10.31 -5.96
CA TYR A 57 3.61 11.57 -6.58
C TYR A 57 3.54 12.66 -5.50
N ASP A 58 4.70 13.04 -4.95
CA ASP A 58 4.74 14.12 -3.97
C ASP A 58 4.35 15.45 -4.62
N VAL A 59 3.53 16.21 -3.91
CA VAL A 59 3.10 17.56 -4.30
C VAL A 59 3.18 18.49 -3.10
N SER A 60 3.46 19.77 -3.37
CA SER A 60 3.61 20.79 -2.34
C SER A 60 2.75 22.03 -2.64
N GLY A 61 2.61 22.91 -1.68
CA GLY A 61 1.87 24.15 -1.81
C GLY A 61 0.40 23.93 -2.14
N HIS A 62 -0.14 24.71 -3.08
CA HIS A 62 -1.55 24.67 -3.49
C HIS A 62 -1.99 23.28 -4.01
N ALA A 63 -1.15 22.59 -4.76
CA ALA A 63 -1.45 21.26 -5.26
C ALA A 63 -1.66 20.22 -4.13
N TYR A 64 -0.97 20.38 -3.00
CA TYR A 64 -1.22 19.54 -1.82
C TYR A 64 -2.58 19.81 -1.19
N ILE A 65 -3.02 21.08 -1.12
CA ILE A 65 -4.35 21.45 -0.61
C ILE A 65 -5.42 20.82 -1.48
N LEU A 66 -5.33 20.96 -2.82
CA LEU A 66 -6.27 20.32 -3.75
C LEU A 66 -6.31 18.79 -3.58
N ARG A 67 -5.17 18.16 -3.31
CA ARG A 67 -5.11 16.73 -3.01
C ARG A 67 -5.86 16.38 -1.73
N LEU A 68 -5.70 17.18 -0.66
CA LEU A 68 -6.43 16.98 0.60
C LEU A 68 -7.94 17.15 0.41
N GLU A 69 -8.37 18.15 -0.34
CA GLU A 69 -9.78 18.37 -0.68
C GLU A 69 -10.35 17.18 -1.45
N GLY A 70 -9.64 16.68 -2.47
CA GLY A 70 -10.05 15.50 -3.23
C GLY A 70 -10.16 14.25 -2.35
N LEU A 71 -9.21 14.03 -1.45
CA LEU A 71 -9.26 12.91 -0.49
C LEU A 71 -10.43 13.07 0.50
N LEU A 72 -10.74 14.31 0.96
CA LEU A 72 -11.88 14.57 1.84
C LEU A 72 -13.20 14.29 1.14
N VAL A 73 -13.36 14.76 -0.10
CA VAL A 73 -14.56 14.47 -0.91
C VAL A 73 -14.72 12.97 -1.11
N GLY A 74 -13.64 12.27 -1.49
CA GLY A 74 -13.65 10.82 -1.63
C GLY A 74 -14.02 10.10 -0.33
N MET A 75 -13.50 10.57 0.81
CA MET A 75 -13.84 10.04 2.13
C MET A 75 -15.34 10.18 2.43
N ILE A 76 -15.91 11.38 2.19
CA ILE A 76 -17.32 11.64 2.45
C ILE A 76 -18.22 10.76 1.56
N LEU A 77 -17.90 10.67 0.27
CA LEU A 77 -18.64 9.81 -0.67
C LEU A 77 -18.58 8.34 -0.25
N CYS A 78 -17.40 7.84 0.10
CA CYS A 78 -17.25 6.46 0.59
C CYS A 78 -18.04 6.23 1.88
N MET A 79 -18.05 7.18 2.82
CA MET A 79 -18.84 7.06 4.05
C MET A 79 -20.33 7.00 3.78
N ILE A 80 -20.84 7.84 2.86
CA ILE A 80 -22.26 7.87 2.49
C ILE A 80 -22.67 6.54 1.84
N ILE A 81 -21.88 6.06 0.87
CA ILE A 81 -22.16 4.78 0.17
C ILE A 81 -22.08 3.62 1.16
N PHE A 82 -21.06 3.59 2.00
CA PHE A 82 -20.89 2.55 3.00
C PHE A 82 -22.06 2.54 4.00
N TYR A 83 -22.44 3.71 4.51
CA TYR A 83 -23.58 3.86 5.41
C TYR A 83 -24.88 3.35 4.77
N LYS A 84 -25.18 3.78 3.52
CA LYS A 84 -26.38 3.31 2.80
C LYS A 84 -26.42 1.80 2.65
N ASN A 85 -25.29 1.19 2.28
CA ASN A 85 -25.23 -0.24 2.01
C ASN A 85 -25.21 -1.11 3.27
N GLN A 86 -24.75 -0.56 4.39
CA GLN A 86 -24.49 -1.32 5.61
C GLN A 86 -25.43 -1.00 6.77
N LYS A 87 -26.26 0.05 6.70
CA LYS A 87 -27.10 0.50 7.82
C LYS A 87 -28.03 -0.57 8.39
N ASN A 88 -28.46 -1.53 7.57
CA ASN A 88 -29.39 -2.60 7.97
C ASN A 88 -28.68 -3.91 8.37
N ARG A 89 -27.34 -3.94 8.38
CA ARG A 89 -26.58 -5.14 8.75
C ARG A 89 -26.13 -5.06 10.21
N PRO A 90 -26.38 -6.09 11.03
CA PRO A 90 -25.91 -6.10 12.42
C PRO A 90 -24.37 -6.19 12.45
N TYR A 91 -23.74 -5.17 12.99
CA TYR A 91 -22.29 -5.19 13.23
C TYR A 91 -21.98 -5.91 14.53
N ARG A 92 -21.40 -7.10 14.42
CA ARG A 92 -20.94 -7.88 15.58
C ARG A 92 -19.57 -7.44 16.12
N ARG A 93 -18.80 -6.66 15.34
CA ARG A 93 -17.41 -6.31 15.64
C ARG A 93 -17.26 -4.83 15.97
N LYS A 94 -16.61 -4.55 17.09
CA LYS A 94 -16.24 -3.20 17.52
C LYS A 94 -14.84 -2.87 16.97
N PHE A 95 -14.53 -1.58 16.83
CA PHE A 95 -13.23 -1.10 16.36
C PHE A 95 -12.06 -1.63 17.22
N SER A 96 -12.25 -1.74 18.54
CA SER A 96 -11.23 -2.28 19.46
C SER A 96 -10.87 -3.74 19.15
N HIS A 97 -11.79 -4.52 18.62
CA HIS A 97 -11.54 -5.94 18.30
C HIS A 97 -10.49 -6.09 17.18
N LEU A 98 -10.34 -5.09 16.28
CA LEU A 98 -9.34 -5.12 15.21
C LEU A 98 -7.90 -5.15 15.77
N PHE A 99 -7.66 -4.43 16.86
CA PHE A 99 -6.37 -4.41 17.53
C PHE A 99 -6.17 -5.61 18.45
N GLN A 100 -7.23 -6.06 19.13
CA GLN A 100 -7.18 -7.25 20.00
C GLN A 100 -6.94 -8.55 19.21
N GLU A 101 -7.47 -8.63 17.99
CA GLU A 101 -7.25 -9.78 17.10
C GLU A 101 -5.82 -9.79 16.48
N PHE A 102 -5.03 -8.72 16.66
CA PHE A 102 -3.65 -8.69 16.21
C PHE A 102 -2.78 -9.57 17.11
N ASN A 103 -2.57 -10.80 16.69
CA ASN A 103 -1.69 -11.76 17.35
C ASN A 103 -0.50 -12.08 16.42
N ILE A 104 0.72 -11.83 16.89
CA ILE A 104 1.97 -12.04 16.12
C ILE A 104 2.10 -13.47 15.60
N HIS A 105 1.56 -14.45 16.34
CA HIS A 105 1.60 -15.86 15.95
C HIS A 105 0.60 -16.24 14.87
N SER A 106 -0.41 -15.39 14.58
CA SER A 106 -1.39 -15.67 13.53
C SER A 106 -0.75 -15.55 12.14
N ALA A 107 -1.16 -16.43 11.21
CA ALA A 107 -0.69 -16.40 9.81
C ALA A 107 -0.97 -15.03 9.15
N ARG A 108 -2.12 -14.42 9.49
CA ARG A 108 -2.53 -13.10 9.02
C ARG A 108 -1.58 -11.99 9.48
N SER A 109 -1.28 -11.92 10.78
CA SER A 109 -0.38 -10.90 11.31
C SER A 109 1.05 -11.06 10.80
N ARG A 110 1.52 -12.29 10.67
CA ARG A 110 2.82 -12.57 10.04
C ARG A 110 2.89 -12.07 8.61
N TRP A 111 1.81 -12.22 7.84
CA TRP A 111 1.73 -11.67 6.50
C TRP A 111 1.74 -10.13 6.50
N TYR A 112 1.02 -9.47 7.41
CA TYR A 112 1.06 -8.01 7.55
C TYR A 112 2.48 -7.51 7.78
N ILE A 113 3.21 -8.13 8.72
CA ILE A 113 4.59 -7.78 9.05
C ILE A 113 5.50 -7.98 7.82
N LYS A 114 5.40 -9.14 7.16
CA LYS A 114 6.21 -9.44 5.98
C LYS A 114 5.97 -8.44 4.87
N LEU A 115 4.71 -8.17 4.50
CA LEU A 115 4.36 -7.26 3.43
C LEU A 115 4.83 -5.83 3.75
N THR A 116 4.56 -5.35 4.95
CA THR A 116 4.98 -4.01 5.40
C THR A 116 6.48 -3.85 5.32
N PHE A 117 7.23 -4.83 5.84
CA PHE A 117 8.69 -4.75 5.87
C PHE A 117 9.29 -4.82 4.46
N ILE A 118 8.83 -5.73 3.61
CA ILE A 118 9.31 -5.90 2.23
C ILE A 118 9.04 -4.64 1.41
N VAL A 119 7.82 -4.09 1.47
CA VAL A 119 7.45 -2.89 0.72
C VAL A 119 8.27 -1.68 1.18
N SER A 120 8.36 -1.45 2.49
CA SER A 120 9.12 -0.32 3.04
C SER A 120 10.62 -0.44 2.76
N SER A 121 11.19 -1.66 2.84
CA SER A 121 12.60 -1.90 2.52
C SER A 121 12.89 -1.68 1.04
N ALA A 122 12.00 -2.11 0.15
CA ALA A 122 12.15 -1.86 -1.29
C ALA A 122 12.16 -0.36 -1.59
N MET A 123 11.26 0.42 -0.96
CA MET A 123 11.23 1.87 -1.10
C MET A 123 12.50 2.53 -0.56
N LEU A 124 13.01 2.06 0.59
CA LEU A 124 14.25 2.56 1.18
C LEU A 124 15.45 2.31 0.25
N ILE A 125 15.61 1.08 -0.24
CA ILE A 125 16.73 0.72 -1.14
C ILE A 125 16.71 1.58 -2.40
N MET A 126 15.54 1.73 -3.04
CA MET A 126 15.41 2.56 -4.23
C MET A 126 15.72 4.04 -3.96
N SER A 127 15.30 4.53 -2.79
CA SER A 127 15.57 5.91 -2.37
C SER A 127 17.08 6.13 -2.09
N LEU A 128 17.75 5.18 -1.42
CA LEU A 128 19.20 5.24 -1.16
C LEU A 128 20.02 5.16 -2.44
N LEU A 129 19.56 4.40 -3.42
CA LEU A 129 20.21 4.33 -4.75
C LEU A 129 19.94 5.56 -5.62
N GLY A 130 19.15 6.53 -5.15
CA GLY A 130 18.79 7.73 -5.91
C GLY A 130 17.94 7.44 -7.15
N LEU A 131 17.30 6.27 -7.21
CA LEU A 131 16.51 5.87 -8.38
C LEU A 131 15.15 6.61 -8.37
N PRO A 132 14.77 7.21 -9.51
CA PRO A 132 13.50 7.90 -9.61
C PRO A 132 12.34 6.90 -9.46
N ARG A 133 11.23 7.36 -8.85
CA ARG A 133 9.99 6.59 -8.73
C ARG A 133 10.12 5.31 -7.89
N ALA A 134 10.73 5.41 -6.70
CA ALA A 134 10.87 4.32 -5.72
C ALA A 134 9.54 3.59 -5.43
N MET A 135 8.39 4.25 -5.61
CA MET A 135 7.07 3.67 -5.44
C MET A 135 6.82 2.42 -6.30
N TRP A 136 7.40 2.35 -7.51
CA TRP A 136 7.18 1.20 -8.41
C TRP A 136 7.77 -0.09 -7.85
N ALA A 137 8.90 -0.01 -7.15
CA ALA A 137 9.44 -1.15 -6.43
C ALA A 137 8.51 -1.61 -5.31
N GLY A 138 7.94 -0.66 -4.54
CA GLY A 138 6.94 -0.95 -3.53
C GLY A 138 5.69 -1.61 -4.11
N ILE A 139 5.17 -1.10 -5.23
CA ILE A 139 4.01 -1.69 -5.94
C ILE A 139 4.33 -3.11 -6.44
N ALA A 140 5.50 -3.32 -7.00
CA ALA A 140 5.94 -4.63 -7.46
C ALA A 140 6.00 -5.64 -6.29
N CYS A 141 6.63 -5.26 -5.18
CA CYS A 141 6.72 -6.08 -3.98
C CYS A 141 5.33 -6.39 -3.38
N MET A 142 4.47 -5.36 -3.24
CA MET A 142 3.12 -5.54 -2.73
C MET A 142 2.32 -6.55 -3.54
N SER A 143 2.44 -6.50 -4.86
CA SER A 143 1.66 -7.36 -5.75
C SER A 143 2.07 -8.83 -5.76
N VAL A 144 3.31 -9.11 -5.32
CA VAL A 144 3.85 -10.48 -5.20
C VAL A 144 3.66 -11.02 -3.78
N CYS A 145 3.73 -10.17 -2.75
CA CYS A 145 3.61 -10.56 -1.36
C CYS A 145 2.16 -10.89 -0.97
N LEU A 146 1.64 -12.01 -1.45
CA LEU A 146 0.32 -12.52 -1.13
C LEU A 146 0.29 -13.27 0.21
N PRO A 147 -0.89 -13.45 0.81
CA PRO A 147 -1.04 -14.18 2.07
C PRO A 147 -0.67 -15.67 1.96
N PHE A 148 -0.83 -16.27 0.77
CA PHE A 148 -0.55 -17.68 0.51
C PHE A 148 0.77 -17.85 -0.24
N THR A 149 1.66 -18.68 0.28
CA THR A 149 3.03 -18.85 -0.25
C THR A 149 3.04 -19.40 -1.69
N ASN A 150 2.16 -20.35 -2.01
CA ASN A 150 2.07 -20.91 -3.35
C ASN A 150 1.69 -19.86 -4.39
N ASP A 151 0.78 -18.96 -4.04
CA ASP A 151 0.36 -17.85 -4.91
C ASP A 151 1.47 -16.83 -5.09
N CYS A 152 2.28 -16.59 -4.05
CA CYS A 152 3.45 -15.72 -4.14
C CYS A 152 4.45 -16.23 -5.18
N VAL A 153 4.82 -17.52 -5.11
CA VAL A 153 5.78 -18.14 -6.03
C VAL A 153 5.26 -18.12 -7.46
N ALA A 154 4.03 -18.54 -7.66
CA ALA A 154 3.41 -18.56 -9.00
C ALA A 154 3.33 -17.16 -9.62
N ARG A 155 2.94 -16.13 -8.84
CA ARG A 155 2.89 -14.74 -9.33
C ARG A 155 4.27 -14.15 -9.58
N SER A 156 5.25 -14.46 -8.71
CA SER A 156 6.62 -14.00 -8.89
C SER A 156 7.20 -14.51 -10.22
N GLY A 157 7.07 -15.81 -10.49
CA GLY A 157 7.54 -16.40 -11.74
C GLY A 157 6.86 -15.81 -12.98
N LYS A 158 5.54 -15.67 -12.97
CA LYS A 158 4.80 -15.03 -14.08
C LYS A 158 5.25 -13.59 -14.30
N ARG A 159 5.37 -12.79 -13.24
CA ARG A 159 5.82 -11.39 -13.36
C ARG A 159 7.22 -11.28 -13.91
N TRP A 160 8.14 -12.10 -13.43
CA TRP A 160 9.50 -12.11 -13.93
C TRP A 160 9.56 -12.38 -15.45
N MET A 161 8.87 -13.42 -15.91
CA MET A 161 8.75 -13.72 -17.34
C MET A 161 8.14 -12.57 -18.14
N PHE A 162 6.98 -12.04 -17.72
CA PHE A 162 6.33 -10.95 -18.45
C PHE A 162 7.15 -9.67 -18.47
N ASN A 163 7.90 -9.35 -17.41
CA ASN A 163 8.77 -8.17 -17.38
C ASN A 163 9.94 -8.34 -18.35
N ILE A 164 10.54 -9.52 -18.46
CA ILE A 164 11.62 -9.78 -19.44
C ILE A 164 11.06 -9.69 -20.86
N VAL A 165 9.99 -10.39 -21.16
CA VAL A 165 9.38 -10.36 -22.49
C VAL A 165 8.95 -8.94 -22.88
N GLY A 166 8.28 -8.21 -21.98
CA GLY A 166 7.88 -6.84 -22.21
C GLY A 166 9.06 -5.90 -22.41
N GLY A 167 10.13 -6.07 -21.64
CA GLY A 167 11.37 -5.30 -21.80
C GLY A 167 12.07 -5.57 -23.13
N LEU A 168 12.14 -6.81 -23.56
CA LEU A 168 12.71 -7.19 -24.86
C LEU A 168 11.89 -6.64 -26.03
N LEU A 169 10.55 -6.72 -25.95
CA LEU A 169 9.67 -6.13 -26.97
C LEU A 169 9.83 -4.61 -27.04
N PHE A 170 9.91 -3.95 -25.89
CA PHE A 170 10.11 -2.50 -25.83
C PHE A 170 11.45 -2.09 -26.44
N LEU A 171 12.52 -2.80 -26.13
CA LEU A 171 13.84 -2.55 -26.72
C LEU A 171 13.84 -2.81 -28.24
N SER A 172 13.17 -3.85 -28.69
CA SER A 172 13.02 -4.15 -30.12
C SER A 172 12.30 -3.03 -30.87
N LEU A 173 11.24 -2.44 -30.27
CA LEU A 173 10.48 -1.35 -30.87
C LEU A 173 11.24 -0.02 -30.91
N ILE A 174 12.18 0.22 -29.98
CA ILE A 174 13.02 1.42 -29.97
C ILE A 174 14.14 1.33 -31.02
N HIS A 175 14.56 0.12 -31.35
CA HIS A 175 15.63 -0.11 -32.36
C HIS A 175 15.12 -0.12 -33.80
N ILE A 176 13.81 0.01 -34.03
CA ILE A 176 13.21 0.20 -35.36
C ILE A 176 12.93 1.67 -35.56
#